data_026bc430e7bd3c9245b87903fcd4d1c5
#
_entry.id   026bc430e7bd3c9245b87903fcd4d1c5
#
_cell.length_a   1.000
_cell.length_b   1.000
_cell.length_c   1.000
_cell.angle_alpha   90.00
_cell.angle_beta   90.00
_cell.angle_gamma   90.00
#
_symmetry.space_group_name_H-M   'P 1'
#
loop_
_entity.id
_entity.type
_entity.pdbx_description
1 polymer ?
#
loop_
_entity_poly.entity_id
_entity_poly.type
_entity_poly.pdbx_seq_one_letter_code
_entity_poly.pdbx_strand_id
1 'polypeptide(L)'
;MALKIKTITIRTIDNEDFKQQILHLGKNQRQISNELGISESMLSRWMNGKTIIPEDKIDLLSKYIDKNSKEMYEFWKEKIK
;
A
#
# COMPACT_ATOMS: atom_id res chain seq x y z
N MET A 1 -5.73 -8.56 1.70
CA MET A 1 -4.42 -9.17 1.39
C MET A 1 -3.34 -8.57 2.26
N ALA A 2 -2.42 -9.40 2.71
CA ALA A 2 -1.32 -8.91 3.54
C ALA A 2 -0.13 -8.51 2.66
N LEU A 3 0.63 -7.51 3.10
CA LEU A 3 1.87 -7.14 2.45
C LEU A 3 2.95 -8.17 2.73
N LYS A 4 3.82 -8.41 1.76
CA LYS A 4 5.01 -9.23 1.96
C LYS A 4 6.02 -8.44 2.77
N ILE A 5 6.45 -9.00 3.90
CA ILE A 5 7.40 -8.37 4.80
C ILE A 5 8.73 -9.11 4.69
N LYS A 6 9.77 -8.34 4.40
CA LYS A 6 11.14 -8.87 4.35
C LYS A 6 11.76 -8.68 5.73
N THR A 7 12.27 -9.76 6.29
CA THR A 7 12.92 -9.73 7.60
C THR A 7 14.36 -10.22 7.46
N ILE A 8 15.31 -9.31 7.37
CA ILE A 8 16.73 -9.63 7.34
C ILE A 8 17.36 -9.09 8.62
N THR A 9 17.67 -7.81 8.64
CA THR A 9 18.20 -7.13 9.83
C THR A 9 17.10 -6.29 10.46
N ILE A 10 16.31 -5.64 9.63
CA ILE A 10 15.15 -4.85 10.05
C ILE A 10 13.95 -5.27 9.22
N ARG A 11 12.78 -5.16 9.82
CA ARG A 11 11.52 -5.45 9.14
C ARG A 11 11.27 -4.39 8.08
N THR A 12 10.95 -4.81 6.85
CA THR A 12 10.64 -3.88 5.77
C THR A 12 9.61 -4.51 4.82
N ILE A 13 8.97 -3.69 4.01
CA ILE A 13 7.98 -4.14 3.03
C ILE A 13 8.68 -4.44 1.70
N ASP A 14 8.24 -5.51 1.02
CA ASP A 14 8.66 -5.78 -0.36
C ASP A 14 8.07 -4.70 -1.25
N ASN A 15 8.92 -3.88 -1.85
CA ASN A 15 8.48 -2.72 -2.65
C ASN A 15 7.68 -3.14 -3.88
N GLU A 16 8.05 -4.25 -4.52
CA GLU A 16 7.30 -4.73 -5.69
C GLU A 16 5.89 -5.15 -5.29
N ASP A 17 5.75 -5.88 -4.19
CA ASP A 17 4.44 -6.27 -3.67
C ASP A 17 3.62 -5.04 -3.29
N PHE A 18 4.24 -4.07 -2.63
CA PHE A 18 3.58 -2.82 -2.25
C PHE A 18 3.03 -2.10 -3.47
N LYS A 19 3.86 -1.98 -4.51
CA LYS A 19 3.45 -1.33 -5.77
C LYS A 19 2.22 -2.01 -6.36
N GLN A 20 2.23 -3.34 -6.43
CA GLN A 20 1.10 -4.09 -6.99
C GLN A 20 -0.16 -3.90 -6.16
N GLN A 21 -0.05 -3.94 -4.84
CA GLN A 21 -1.20 -3.73 -3.95
C GLN A 21 -1.80 -2.35 -4.13
N ILE A 22 -0.96 -1.31 -4.23
CA ILE A 22 -1.41 0.07 -4.43
C ILE A 22 -2.13 0.20 -5.78
N LEU A 23 -1.57 -0.38 -6.84
CA LEU A 23 -2.20 -0.31 -8.16
C LEU A 23 -3.56 -1.00 -8.18
N HIS A 24 -3.74 -2.06 -7.40
CA HIS A 24 -5.00 -2.77 -7.32
C HIS A 24 -6.10 -2.00 -6.60
N LEU A 25 -5.76 -0.96 -5.86
CA LEU A 25 -6.77 -0.16 -5.16
C LEU A 25 -7.59 0.72 -6.09
N GLY A 26 -7.12 0.93 -7.32
CA GLY A 26 -7.84 1.73 -8.31
C GLY A 26 -7.91 3.22 -8.00
N LYS A 27 -7.09 3.69 -7.06
CA LYS A 27 -7.01 5.10 -6.70
C LYS A 27 -5.74 5.70 -7.29
N ASN A 28 -5.75 7.02 -7.56
CA ASN A 28 -4.54 7.67 -8.05
C ASN A 28 -3.56 7.94 -6.90
N GLN A 29 -2.29 8.16 -7.24
CA GLN A 29 -1.24 8.36 -6.23
C GLN A 29 -1.50 9.58 -5.35
N ARG A 30 -2.05 10.63 -5.92
CA ARG A 30 -2.33 11.86 -5.18
C ARG A 30 -3.34 11.60 -4.07
N GLN A 31 -4.40 10.88 -4.38
CA GLN A 31 -5.42 10.53 -3.42
C GLN A 31 -4.84 9.64 -2.31
N ILE A 32 -4.08 8.65 -2.70
CA ILE A 32 -3.47 7.71 -1.75
C ILE A 32 -2.50 8.43 -0.81
N SER A 33 -1.64 9.29 -1.36
CA SER A 33 -0.68 10.03 -0.55
C SER A 33 -1.38 10.96 0.44
N ASN A 34 -2.47 11.61 0.02
CA ASN A 34 -3.26 12.46 0.92
C ASN A 34 -3.87 11.65 2.06
N GLU A 35 -4.43 10.49 1.75
CA GLU A 35 -5.04 9.63 2.76
C GLU A 35 -4.00 9.07 3.74
N LEU A 36 -2.80 8.81 3.27
CA LEU A 36 -1.70 8.33 4.11
C LEU A 36 -0.97 9.44 4.86
N GLY A 37 -1.20 10.70 4.47
CA GLY A 37 -0.50 11.82 5.08
C GLY A 37 0.96 11.95 4.67
N ILE A 38 1.30 11.52 3.45
CA ILE A 38 2.66 11.61 2.91
C ILE A 38 2.62 12.35 1.57
N SER A 39 3.80 12.74 1.06
CA SER A 39 3.89 13.39 -0.24
C SER A 39 3.79 12.36 -1.37
N GLU A 40 3.36 12.80 -2.56
CA GLU A 40 3.34 11.95 -3.74
C GLU A 40 4.74 11.44 -4.09
N SER A 41 5.75 12.29 -3.90
CA SER A 41 7.16 11.91 -4.14
C SER A 41 7.58 10.76 -3.25
N MET A 42 7.20 10.81 -1.98
CA MET A 42 7.54 9.74 -1.02
C MET A 42 6.84 8.45 -1.40
N LEU A 43 5.55 8.51 -1.74
CA LEU A 43 4.81 7.33 -2.17
C LEU A 43 5.45 6.71 -3.42
N SER A 44 5.80 7.53 -4.39
CA SER A 44 6.45 7.07 -5.62
C SER A 44 7.78 6.36 -5.34
N ARG A 45 8.59 6.94 -4.46
CA ARG A 45 9.88 6.33 -4.08
C ARG A 45 9.69 4.97 -3.43
N TRP A 46 8.70 4.84 -2.56
CA TRP A 46 8.39 3.58 -1.90
C TRP A 46 7.94 2.53 -2.91
N MET A 47 7.06 2.92 -3.85
CA MET A 47 6.56 2.00 -4.88
C MET A 47 7.66 1.52 -5.82
N ASN A 48 8.62 2.37 -6.12
CA ASN A 48 9.69 2.05 -7.07
C ASN A 48 10.97 1.52 -6.41
N GLY A 49 10.94 1.32 -5.10
CA GLY A 49 12.07 0.75 -4.37
C GLY A 49 13.27 1.68 -4.27
N LYS A 50 13.09 2.98 -4.45
CA LYS A 50 14.17 3.96 -4.38
C LYS A 50 14.56 4.32 -2.96
N THR A 51 13.67 4.14 -2.01
CA THR A 51 13.94 4.32 -0.59
C THR A 51 13.32 3.17 0.18
N ILE A 52 13.92 2.85 1.32
CA ILE A 52 13.37 1.83 2.22
C ILE A 52 12.17 2.42 2.94
N ILE A 53 11.08 1.67 3.00
CA ILE A 53 9.91 2.08 3.78
C ILE A 53 10.25 1.96 5.26
N PRO A 54 10.08 3.04 6.06
CA PRO A 54 10.40 3.00 7.48
C PRO A 54 9.58 1.93 8.22
N GLU A 55 10.21 1.29 9.18
CA GLU A 55 9.56 0.21 9.94
C GLU A 55 8.30 0.69 10.65
N ASP A 56 8.30 1.92 11.16
CA ASP A 56 7.14 2.49 11.84
C ASP A 56 5.96 2.76 10.91
N LYS A 57 6.18 2.74 9.62
CA LYS A 57 5.11 2.93 8.63
C LYS A 57 4.48 1.61 8.16
N ILE A 58 5.11 0.48 8.47
CA ILE A 58 4.65 -0.81 7.98
C ILE A 58 3.22 -1.11 8.43
N ASP A 59 2.93 -0.91 9.70
CA ASP A 59 1.59 -1.18 10.24
C ASP A 59 0.54 -0.25 9.62
N LEU A 60 0.88 1.02 9.46
CA LEU A 60 0.00 1.99 8.84
C LEU A 60 -0.36 1.58 7.42
N LEU A 61 0.66 1.22 6.62
CA LEU A 61 0.46 0.83 5.24
C LEU A 61 -0.32 -0.48 5.12
N SER A 62 -0.03 -1.45 5.98
CA SER A 62 -0.74 -2.71 5.99
C SER A 62 -2.22 -2.51 6.29
N LYS A 63 -2.53 -1.71 7.29
CA LYS A 63 -3.92 -1.40 7.66
C LYS A 63 -4.63 -0.66 6.54
N TYR A 64 -3.95 0.29 5.90
CA TYR A 64 -4.52 1.05 4.80
C TYR A 64 -4.88 0.14 3.63
N ILE A 65 -3.97 -0.73 3.24
CA ILE A 65 -4.18 -1.65 2.11
C ILE A 65 -5.28 -2.65 2.43
N ASP A 66 -5.29 -3.21 3.62
CA ASP A 66 -6.31 -4.18 4.03
C ASP A 66 -7.70 -3.55 4.02
N LYS A 67 -7.82 -2.35 4.56
CA LYS A 67 -9.10 -1.63 4.59
C LYS A 67 -9.61 -1.33 3.19
N ASN A 68 -8.75 -0.80 2.33
CA ASN A 68 -9.15 -0.40 0.99
C ASN A 68 -9.40 -1.61 0.09
N SER A 69 -8.65 -2.67 0.25
CA SER A 69 -8.89 -3.91 -0.48
C SER A 69 -10.23 -4.53 -0.12
N LYS A 70 -10.59 -4.48 1.16
CA LYS A 70 -11.88 -4.98 1.64
C LYS A 70 -13.03 -4.16 1.07
N GLU A 71 -12.90 -2.83 1.06
CA GLU A 71 -13.92 -1.95 0.47
C GLU A 71 -14.09 -2.22 -1.02
N MET A 72 -13.00 -2.43 -1.74
CA MET A 72 -13.03 -2.76 -3.16
C MET A 72 -13.74 -4.09 -3.38
N TYR A 73 -13.43 -5.10 -2.56
CA TYR A 73 -14.06 -6.41 -2.66
C TYR A 73 -15.58 -6.31 -2.45
N GLU A 74 -16.01 -5.59 -1.43
CA GLU A 74 -17.43 -5.41 -1.15
C GLU A 74 -18.13 -4.69 -2.29
N PHE A 75 -17.49 -3.69 -2.88
CA PHE A 75 -18.02 -2.97 -4.03
C PHE A 75 -18.26 -3.92 -5.20
N TRP A 76 -17.25 -4.73 -5.55
CA TRP A 76 -17.36 -5.66 -6.66
C TRP A 76 -18.38 -6.76 -6.38
N LYS A 77 -18.46 -7.21 -5.15
CA LYS A 77 -19.42 -8.22 -4.74
C LYS A 77 -20.86 -7.77 -5.00
N GLU A 78 -21.15 -6.50 -4.73
CA GLU A 78 -22.46 -5.93 -5.00
C GLU A 78 -22.74 -5.81 -6.50
N LYS A 79 -21.72 -5.49 -7.28
CA LYS A 79 -21.86 -5.31 -8.72
C LYS A 79 -22.08 -6.61 -9.49
N ILE A 80 -21.60 -7.72 -8.97
CA ILE A 80 -21.62 -9.01 -9.66
C ILE A 80 -22.96 -9.76 -9.48
N LYS A 81 -23.79 -9.33 -8.61
CA LYS A 81 -25.09 -9.98 -8.39
C LYS A 81 -25.96 -9.95 -9.64
#